data_df286ba6227a910021aa72f078fed603
#
_entry.id   df286ba6227a910021aa72f078fed603
#
_cell.length_a   1.000
_cell.length_b   1.000
_cell.length_c   1.000
_cell.angle_alpha   90.00
_cell.angle_beta   90.00
_cell.angle_gamma   90.00
#
_symmetry.space_group_name_H-M   'P 1'
#
loop_
_entity.id
_entity.type
_entity.pdbx_description
1 polymer ?
#
loop_
_entity_poly.entity_id
_entity_poly.type
_entity_poly.pdbx_seq_one_letter_code
_entity_poly.pdbx_strand_id
1 'polypeptide(L)'
;MLKPNDPRELAVLILKRSICAVQVGACLADKWGIYVWGHNHIGFDGLGQHAEAECLRKANWRRLEGSTLYVAAVRRRNAKPINARPCSACQRLVARVGQVVWRGSDGSWHLL
;
A
#
# COMPACT_ATOMS: atom_id res chain seq x y z
N MET A 1 4.21 2.62 22.78
CA MET A 1 4.69 2.19 21.46
C MET A 1 4.82 3.40 20.55
N LEU A 2 5.98 3.59 19.97
CA LEU A 2 6.18 4.68 19.02
C LEU A 2 5.46 4.35 17.69
N LYS A 3 4.74 5.32 17.16
CA LYS A 3 4.16 5.17 15.82
C LYS A 3 5.29 5.18 14.79
N PRO A 4 5.24 4.30 13.78
CA PRO A 4 6.23 4.36 12.72
C PRO A 4 6.15 5.71 11.99
N ASN A 5 7.29 6.39 11.87
CA ASN A 5 7.42 7.61 11.09
C ASN A 5 7.84 7.30 9.65
N ASP A 6 8.35 6.09 9.41
CA ASP A 6 8.75 5.65 8.09
C ASP A 6 7.54 5.04 7.38
N PRO A 7 7.12 5.60 6.23
CA PRO A 7 5.97 5.04 5.49
C PRO A 7 6.16 3.59 5.07
N ARG A 8 7.39 3.16 4.83
CA ARG A 8 7.68 1.77 4.48
C ARG A 8 7.37 0.83 5.65
N GLU A 9 7.77 1.21 6.85
CA GLU A 9 7.45 0.45 8.06
C GLU A 9 5.94 0.41 8.31
N LEU A 10 5.25 1.52 8.09
CA LEU A 10 3.80 1.56 8.27
C LEU A 10 3.08 0.66 7.27
N ALA A 11 3.50 0.64 6.00
CA ALA A 11 2.89 -0.24 5.01
C ALA A 11 3.01 -1.71 5.44
N VAL A 12 4.17 -2.12 5.96
CA VAL A 12 4.38 -3.48 6.46
C VAL A 12 3.56 -3.76 7.72
N LEU A 13 3.36 -2.76 8.57
CA LEU A 13 2.55 -2.91 9.78
C LEU A 13 1.06 -3.03 9.44
N ILE A 14 0.57 -2.22 8.52
CA ILE A 14 -0.85 -2.16 8.14
C ILE A 14 -1.30 -3.42 7.41
N LEU A 15 -0.43 -4.09 6.65
CA LEU A 15 -0.80 -5.31 5.94
C LEU A 15 -1.31 -6.40 6.91
N LYS A 16 -0.88 -6.38 8.16
CA LYS A 16 -1.31 -7.36 9.17
C LYS A 16 -2.78 -7.26 9.51
N ARG A 17 -3.43 -6.16 9.18
CA ARG A 17 -4.87 -5.99 9.37
C ARG A 17 -5.68 -6.73 8.30
N SER A 18 -5.06 -7.10 7.18
CA SER A 18 -5.73 -7.84 6.11
C SER A 18 -5.98 -9.29 6.54
N ILE A 19 -7.16 -9.81 6.20
CA ILE A 19 -7.53 -11.22 6.41
C ILE A 19 -7.35 -12.05 5.13
N CYS A 20 -6.85 -11.44 4.08
CA CYS A 20 -6.63 -12.14 2.80
C CYS A 20 -5.42 -13.08 2.89
N ALA A 21 -5.38 -14.08 2.02
CA ALA A 21 -4.25 -15.02 1.93
C ALA A 21 -2.94 -14.30 1.56
N VAL A 22 -3.04 -13.29 0.71
CA VAL A 22 -1.97 -12.33 0.45
C VAL A 22 -2.37 -11.04 1.13
N GLN A 23 -1.62 -10.63 2.15
CA GLN A 23 -1.87 -9.41 2.89
C GLN A 23 -1.12 -8.27 2.23
N VAL A 24 -1.82 -7.20 1.87
CA VAL A 24 -1.25 -6.02 1.24
C VAL A 24 -1.53 -4.80 2.11
N GLY A 25 -0.51 -4.03 2.39
CA GLY A 25 -0.62 -2.77 3.10
C GLY A 25 -0.07 -1.64 2.24
N ALA A 26 -0.69 -0.49 2.34
CA ALA A 26 -0.26 0.70 1.59
C ALA A 26 -0.45 1.95 2.44
N CYS A 27 0.36 2.96 2.19
CA CYS A 27 0.16 4.27 2.78
C CYS A 27 0.64 5.37 1.84
N LEU A 28 0.08 6.55 2.03
CA LEU A 28 0.46 7.76 1.32
C LEU A 28 1.14 8.73 2.28
N ALA A 29 2.25 9.29 1.83
CA ALA A 29 2.97 10.31 2.57
C ALA A 29 3.40 11.43 1.63
N ASP A 30 3.40 12.66 2.14
CA ASP A 30 3.92 13.83 1.44
C ASP A 30 4.92 14.55 2.33
N LYS A 31 5.29 15.77 1.98
CA LYS A 31 6.23 16.58 2.77
C LYS A 31 5.76 16.82 4.21
N TRP A 32 4.47 16.67 4.48
CA TRP A 32 3.89 16.86 5.81
C TRP A 32 3.83 15.54 6.62
N GLY A 33 4.17 14.41 6.00
CA GLY A 33 4.19 13.11 6.64
C GLY A 33 3.14 12.15 6.08
N ILE A 34 2.96 11.03 6.78
CA ILE A 34 1.97 10.01 6.44
C ILE A 34 0.58 10.55 6.76
N TYR A 35 -0.35 10.47 5.81
CA TYR A 35 -1.70 11.02 6.03
C TYR A 35 -2.85 10.05 5.73
N VAL A 36 -2.59 8.92 5.05
CA VAL A 36 -3.61 7.89 4.83
C VAL A 36 -2.95 6.53 4.65
N TRP A 37 -3.65 5.49 5.06
CA TRP A 37 -3.21 4.11 4.92
C TRP A 37 -4.39 3.19 4.67
N GLY A 38 -4.10 1.99 4.17
CA GLY A 38 -5.12 1.01 3.87
C GLY A 38 -4.53 -0.39 3.68
N HIS A 39 -5.40 -1.37 3.67
CA HIS A 39 -5.05 -2.75 3.39
C HIS A 39 -6.08 -3.38 2.45
N ASN A 40 -5.73 -4.52 1.85
CA ASN A 40 -6.66 -5.18 0.96
C ASN A 40 -7.78 -5.88 1.74
N HIS A 41 -8.94 -6.01 1.10
CA HIS A 41 -10.15 -6.59 1.66
C HIS A 41 -10.76 -7.60 0.70
N ILE A 42 -11.61 -8.48 1.23
CA ILE A 42 -12.48 -9.33 0.41
C ILE A 42 -13.72 -8.48 0.07
N GLY A 43 -13.98 -8.28 -1.22
CA GLY A 43 -15.13 -7.50 -1.69
C GLY A 43 -16.44 -8.27 -1.62
N PHE A 44 -17.56 -7.55 -1.75
CA PHE A 44 -18.92 -8.13 -1.73
C PHE A 44 -19.15 -9.15 -2.85
N ASP A 45 -18.50 -8.96 -3.97
CA ASP A 45 -18.61 -9.81 -5.15
C ASP A 45 -17.60 -10.96 -5.17
N GLY A 46 -16.87 -11.16 -4.07
CA GLY A 46 -15.78 -12.11 -3.97
C GLY A 46 -14.48 -11.65 -4.63
N LEU A 47 -14.46 -10.48 -5.24
CA LEU A 47 -13.25 -9.86 -5.77
C LEU A 47 -12.55 -9.07 -4.67
N GLY A 48 -11.22 -9.12 -4.64
CA GLY A 48 -10.45 -8.40 -3.64
C GLY A 48 -10.48 -6.89 -3.87
N GLN A 49 -10.62 -6.14 -2.79
CA GLN A 49 -10.37 -4.70 -2.79
C GLN A 49 -8.90 -4.45 -2.52
N HIS A 50 -8.23 -3.72 -3.40
CA HIS A 50 -6.80 -3.48 -3.30
C HIS A 50 -6.47 -2.40 -2.26
N ALA A 51 -5.35 -2.55 -1.58
CA ALA A 51 -4.89 -1.60 -0.57
C ALA A 51 -4.67 -0.20 -1.15
N GLU A 52 -4.13 -0.14 -2.37
CA GLU A 52 -3.90 1.12 -3.08
C GLU A 52 -5.23 1.86 -3.33
N ALA A 53 -6.26 1.12 -3.76
CA ALA A 53 -7.59 1.70 -3.99
C ALA A 53 -8.18 2.26 -2.69
N GLU A 54 -8.01 1.57 -1.57
CA GLU A 54 -8.46 2.06 -0.28
C GLU A 54 -7.78 3.36 0.10
N CYS A 55 -6.46 3.44 -0.07
CA CYS A 55 -5.71 4.66 0.20
C CYS A 55 -6.21 5.83 -0.64
N LEU A 56 -6.38 5.62 -1.95
CA LEU A 56 -6.80 6.68 -2.86
C LEU A 56 -8.23 7.15 -2.56
N ARG A 57 -9.11 6.22 -2.18
CA ARG A 57 -10.49 6.55 -1.82
C ARG A 57 -10.57 7.46 -0.59
N LYS A 58 -9.66 7.26 0.37
CA LYS A 58 -9.61 8.03 1.62
C LYS A 58 -8.77 9.31 1.51
N ALA A 59 -7.94 9.41 0.48
CA ALA A 59 -6.97 10.50 0.35
C ALA A 59 -7.62 11.80 -0.07
N ASN A 60 -7.04 12.91 0.39
CA ASN A 60 -7.31 14.23 -0.18
C ASN A 60 -6.65 14.27 -1.56
N TRP A 61 -7.46 14.29 -2.62
CA TRP A 61 -6.97 14.24 -4.00
C TRP A 61 -6.00 15.37 -4.35
N ARG A 62 -6.11 16.52 -3.66
CA ARG A 62 -5.21 17.67 -3.87
C ARG A 62 -3.79 17.40 -3.40
N ARG A 63 -3.60 16.41 -2.52
CA ARG A 63 -2.28 16.05 -2.01
C ARG A 63 -1.59 14.97 -2.85
N LEU A 64 -2.33 14.28 -3.72
CA LEU A 64 -1.82 13.09 -4.42
C LEU A 64 -0.60 13.38 -5.29
N GLU A 65 -0.61 14.49 -6.02
CA GLU A 65 0.48 14.82 -6.94
C GLU A 65 1.83 14.98 -6.22
N GLY A 66 1.80 15.50 -5.00
CA GLY A 66 2.99 15.68 -4.17
C GLY A 66 3.27 14.50 -3.24
N SER A 67 2.57 13.39 -3.40
CA SER A 67 2.66 12.25 -2.48
C SER A 67 3.42 11.09 -3.08
N THR A 68 3.94 10.24 -2.18
CA THR A 68 4.48 8.93 -2.51
C THR A 68 3.59 7.86 -1.91
N LEU A 69 3.21 6.88 -2.72
CA LEU A 69 2.48 5.70 -2.28
C LEU A 69 3.48 4.58 -2.00
N TYR A 70 3.39 3.99 -0.81
CA TYR A 70 4.23 2.86 -0.40
C TYR A 70 3.36 1.63 -0.29
N VAL A 71 3.77 0.52 -0.92
CA VAL A 71 3.00 -0.72 -0.96
C VAL A 71 3.88 -1.89 -0.58
N ALA A 72 3.39 -2.73 0.34
CA ALA A 72 4.05 -3.96 0.74
C ALA A 72 3.06 -5.11 0.78
N ALA A 73 3.53 -6.32 0.52
CA ALA A 73 2.71 -7.52 0.56
C ALA A 73 3.47 -8.68 1.19
N VAL A 74 2.74 -9.53 1.90
CA VAL A 74 3.29 -10.78 2.43
C VAL A 74 2.26 -11.89 2.24
N ARG A 75 2.77 -13.12 2.21
CA ARG A 75 1.90 -14.30 2.31
C ARG A 75 1.50 -14.47 3.77
N ARG A 76 0.19 -14.45 4.06
CA ARG A 76 -0.31 -14.54 5.43
C ARG A 76 0.20 -15.76 6.17
N ARG A 77 0.28 -16.90 5.48
CA ARG A 77 0.64 -18.18 6.08
C ARG A 77 2.02 -18.19 6.73
N ASN A 78 3.01 -17.53 6.14
CA ASN A 78 4.40 -17.59 6.58
C ASN A 78 5.07 -16.23 6.71
N ALA A 79 4.34 -15.15 6.47
CA ALA A 79 4.83 -13.77 6.50
C ALA A 79 5.98 -13.48 5.53
N LYS A 80 6.18 -14.30 4.50
CA LYS A 80 7.21 -14.07 3.50
C LYS A 80 6.82 -12.91 2.58
N PRO A 81 7.76 -11.99 2.29
CA PRO A 81 7.50 -10.92 1.34
C PRO A 81 7.09 -11.45 -0.03
N ILE A 82 6.11 -10.79 -0.62
CA ILE A 82 5.66 -11.05 -1.98
C ILE A 82 5.84 -9.77 -2.77
N ASN A 83 6.08 -9.88 -4.06
CA ASN A 83 6.19 -8.74 -4.96
C ASN A 83 4.92 -7.89 -4.88
N ALA A 84 5.04 -6.66 -4.36
CA ALA A 84 3.94 -5.74 -4.16
C ALA A 84 3.77 -4.74 -5.32
N ARG A 85 4.44 -4.96 -6.45
CA ARG A 85 4.30 -4.07 -7.60
C ARG A 85 2.83 -3.98 -8.01
N PRO A 86 2.26 -2.78 -8.13
CA PRO A 86 0.86 -2.62 -8.52
C PRO A 86 0.55 -3.31 -9.85
N CYS A 87 -0.58 -4.02 -9.92
CA CYS A 87 -1.05 -4.61 -11.17
C CYS A 87 -1.47 -3.52 -12.16
N SER A 88 -1.73 -3.90 -13.42
CA SER A 88 -2.09 -2.93 -14.48
C SER A 88 -3.27 -2.04 -14.10
N ALA A 89 -4.30 -2.61 -13.47
CA ALA A 89 -5.46 -1.84 -13.03
C ALA A 89 -5.09 -0.84 -11.92
N CYS A 90 -4.29 -1.28 -10.95
CA CYS A 90 -3.82 -0.41 -9.87
C CYS A 90 -2.86 0.66 -10.40
N GLN A 91 -2.03 0.35 -11.39
CA GLN A 91 -1.14 1.36 -11.99
C GLN A 91 -1.92 2.52 -12.58
N ARG A 92 -3.09 2.27 -13.17
CA ARG A 92 -3.96 3.35 -13.65
C ARG A 92 -4.51 4.19 -12.51
N LEU A 93 -4.91 3.54 -11.41
CA LEU A 93 -5.43 4.25 -10.25
C LEU A 93 -4.36 5.15 -9.62
N VAL A 94 -3.13 4.67 -9.53
CA VAL A 94 -2.04 5.41 -8.87
C VAL A 94 -1.33 6.39 -9.79
N ALA A 95 -1.80 6.55 -11.01
CA ALA A 95 -1.17 7.49 -11.97
C ALA A 95 -1.20 8.94 -11.48
N ARG A 96 -2.13 9.29 -10.59
CA ARG A 96 -2.23 10.64 -10.01
C ARG A 96 -1.25 10.89 -8.87
N VAL A 97 -0.66 9.84 -8.34
CA VAL A 97 0.31 9.95 -7.25
C VAL A 97 1.67 10.34 -7.81
N GLY A 98 2.39 11.19 -7.10
CA GLY A 98 3.69 11.67 -7.57
C GLY A 98 4.72 10.57 -7.75
N GLN A 99 4.77 9.63 -6.81
CA GLN A 99 5.67 8.47 -6.87
C GLN A 99 5.00 7.24 -6.28
N VAL A 100 5.39 6.06 -6.75
CA VAL A 100 4.98 4.78 -6.15
C VAL A 100 6.22 3.97 -5.83
N VAL A 101 6.34 3.56 -4.57
CA VAL A 101 7.44 2.74 -4.07
C VAL A 101 6.84 1.43 -3.57
N TRP A 102 7.33 0.30 -4.08
CA TRP A 102 6.78 -1.00 -3.76
C TRP A 102 7.87 -1.96 -3.28
N ARG A 103 7.47 -2.89 -2.42
CA ARG A 103 8.39 -3.87 -1.83
C ARG A 103 8.44 -5.12 -2.70
N GLY A 104 9.64 -5.56 -3.05
CA GLY A 104 9.86 -6.79 -3.81
C GLY A 104 9.82 -8.03 -2.95
N SER A 105 9.87 -9.20 -3.59
CA SER A 105 9.84 -10.49 -2.91
C SER A 105 11.06 -10.75 -2.04
N ASP A 106 12.15 -10.05 -2.26
CA ASP A 106 13.36 -10.11 -1.44
C ASP A 106 13.35 -9.15 -0.25
N GLY A 107 12.25 -8.39 -0.08
CA GLY A 107 12.11 -7.38 0.96
C GLY A 107 12.70 -6.02 0.62
N SER A 108 13.32 -5.85 -0.54
CA SER A 108 13.87 -4.56 -0.95
C SER A 108 12.79 -3.68 -1.59
N TRP A 109 12.99 -2.37 -1.55
CA TRP A 109 12.05 -1.39 -2.06
C TRP A 109 12.47 -0.88 -3.43
N HIS A 110 11.50 -0.67 -4.31
CA HIS A 110 11.70 -0.25 -5.70
C HIS A 110 10.80 0.91 -6.06
N LEU A 111 11.26 1.76 -6.95
CA LEU A 111 10.48 2.84 -7.52
C LEU A 111 9.77 2.33 -8.78
N LEU A 112 8.46 2.58 -8.85
CA LEU A 112 7.68 2.21 -10.02
C LEU A 112 7.98 3.13 -11.21
#